data_87f7f25deff9152c8a834f45f5a52efa
#
_entry.id   87f7f25deff9152c8a834f45f5a52efa
#
_cell.length_a   1.000
_cell.length_b   1.000
_cell.length_c   1.000
_cell.angle_alpha   90.00
_cell.angle_beta   90.00
_cell.angle_gamma   90.00
#
_symmetry.space_group_name_H-M   'P 1'
#
loop_
_entity.id
_entity.type
_entity.pdbx_description
1 polymer ?
#
loop_
_entity_poly.entity_id
_entity_poly.type
_entity_poly.pdbx_seq_one_letter_code
_entity_poly.pdbx_strand_id
1 'polypeptide(L)'
;MACSLTIFNSIFDNKTDKRLEFDSFEKFEEALYKLSEKPLKEKKDAVLISPSTYIEGTTRANKNVMYWDGWCCVDVDDHKFEGDLKNELTNLYGDFHFVCYSTASSKHGLPKLRLVYPTTERIGGDDIRAFWFALNTQLNSLADKQTKDLSRMYYIPGSYAGAFNFIFTNTGNYIDPKELMKKYPMPEKTNLNSFMDRLPEEMQKQIIEYRKGQLDQDFSWNNYRDCPFWPKNLANEYNAISNTGWYHKMYQIMVAIAGNAVGRKYPITADEITKLCREFDTETGNWYKNRPLDKEADRAIEYVYRNI
;
A
#
# COMPACT_ATOMS: atom_id res chain seq x y z
N MET A 1 5.88 -6.22 28.19
CA MET A 1 5.31 -7.35 27.44
C MET A 1 6.41 -7.97 26.60
N ALA A 2 6.49 -9.31 26.55
CA ALA A 2 7.39 -10.00 25.64
C ALA A 2 7.03 -9.67 24.18
N CYS A 3 8.02 -9.61 23.31
CA CYS A 3 7.82 -9.39 21.89
C CYS A 3 8.77 -10.28 21.07
N SER A 4 8.44 -10.50 19.83
CA SER A 4 9.30 -11.28 18.94
C SER A 4 9.37 -10.68 17.54
N LEU A 5 10.38 -11.09 16.78
CA LEU A 5 10.56 -10.69 15.41
C LEU A 5 11.05 -11.85 14.53
N THR A 6 10.71 -11.80 13.26
CA THR A 6 11.29 -12.68 12.25
C THR A 6 12.39 -11.92 11.49
N ILE A 7 13.54 -12.57 11.28
CA ILE A 7 14.74 -11.99 10.66
C ILE A 7 14.87 -12.49 9.23
N PHE A 8 15.17 -11.57 8.30
CA PHE A 8 15.44 -11.86 6.91
C PHE A 8 16.80 -11.30 6.50
N ASN A 9 17.59 -12.08 5.77
CA ASN A 9 18.94 -11.66 5.36
C ASN A 9 18.92 -10.66 4.19
N SER A 10 17.84 -10.63 3.40
CA SER A 10 17.66 -9.72 2.26
C SER A 10 16.19 -9.55 1.91
N ILE A 11 15.88 -8.60 1.04
CA ILE A 11 14.51 -8.41 0.52
C ILE A 11 13.97 -9.62 -0.27
N PHE A 12 14.86 -10.49 -0.75
CA PHE A 12 14.52 -11.71 -1.50
C PHE A 12 14.40 -12.93 -0.58
N ASP A 13 14.82 -12.81 0.69
CA ASP A 13 14.70 -13.89 1.67
C ASP A 13 13.21 -14.08 2.00
N ASN A 14 12.73 -15.31 1.85
CA ASN A 14 11.36 -15.69 2.13
C ASN A 14 11.25 -16.76 3.23
N LYS A 15 12.37 -17.11 3.89
CA LYS A 15 12.40 -18.09 4.98
C LYS A 15 11.93 -17.44 6.27
N THR A 16 11.05 -18.11 7.00
CA THR A 16 10.38 -17.57 8.18
C THR A 16 10.77 -18.27 9.49
N ASP A 17 11.80 -19.08 9.43
CA ASP A 17 12.33 -19.91 10.54
C ASP A 17 13.23 -19.17 11.52
N LYS A 18 13.83 -18.04 11.08
CA LYS A 18 14.72 -17.25 11.95
C LYS A 18 13.91 -16.28 12.79
N ARG A 19 13.64 -16.68 14.00
CA ARG A 19 12.94 -15.83 14.99
C ARG A 19 13.86 -15.47 16.16
N LEU A 20 13.61 -14.28 16.70
CA LEU A 20 14.23 -13.80 17.94
C LEU A 20 13.13 -13.33 18.88
N GLU A 21 13.20 -13.77 20.14
CA GLU A 21 12.26 -13.41 21.18
C GLU A 21 12.96 -12.52 22.22
N PHE A 22 12.22 -11.57 22.75
CA PHE A 22 12.65 -10.67 23.80
C PHE A 22 11.67 -10.77 24.97
N ASP A 23 12.18 -10.86 26.18
CA ASP A 23 11.37 -10.90 27.40
C ASP A 23 10.53 -9.64 27.58
N SER A 24 10.97 -8.52 27.01
CA SER A 24 10.25 -7.25 27.03
C SER A 24 10.61 -6.37 25.83
N PHE A 25 9.76 -5.36 25.54
CA PHE A 25 10.03 -4.40 24.49
C PHE A 25 11.28 -3.57 24.78
N GLU A 26 11.58 -3.26 26.04
CA GLU A 26 12.79 -2.54 26.46
C GLU A 26 14.06 -3.28 26.02
N LYS A 27 14.06 -4.62 26.07
CA LYS A 27 15.17 -5.43 25.55
C LYS A 27 15.30 -5.36 24.03
N PHE A 28 14.19 -5.29 23.33
CA PHE A 28 14.20 -5.04 21.89
C PHE A 28 14.70 -3.62 21.57
N GLU A 29 14.25 -2.62 22.30
CA GLU A 29 14.74 -1.24 22.19
C GLU A 29 16.26 -1.17 22.42
N GLU A 30 16.80 -1.77 23.49
CA GLU A 30 18.25 -1.86 23.72
C GLU A 30 18.98 -2.46 22.51
N ALA A 31 18.41 -3.49 21.89
CA ALA A 31 18.98 -4.10 20.69
C ALA A 31 18.97 -3.14 19.49
N LEU A 32 17.88 -2.36 19.29
CA LEU A 32 17.81 -1.35 18.23
C LEU A 32 18.89 -0.25 18.42
N TYR A 33 19.12 0.20 19.65
CA TYR A 33 20.18 1.17 19.95
C TYR A 33 21.57 0.60 19.63
N LYS A 34 21.89 -0.62 20.06
CA LYS A 34 23.16 -1.30 19.73
C LYS A 34 23.36 -1.46 18.22
N LEU A 35 22.27 -1.77 17.50
CA LEU A 35 22.33 -1.91 16.03
C LEU A 35 22.53 -0.55 15.35
N SER A 36 22.01 0.54 15.89
CA SER A 36 22.17 1.88 15.32
C SER A 36 23.61 2.38 15.29
N GLU A 37 24.44 1.87 16.22
CA GLU A 37 25.89 2.18 16.29
C GLU A 37 26.71 1.39 15.27
N LYS A 38 26.14 0.32 14.67
CA LYS A 38 26.86 -0.56 13.74
C LYS A 38 27.10 0.15 12.42
N PRO A 39 28.38 0.33 11.98
CA PRO A 39 28.67 0.92 10.68
C PRO A 39 28.16 0.03 9.55
N LEU A 40 27.42 0.62 8.62
CA LEU A 40 26.93 -0.03 7.41
C LEU A 40 27.31 0.79 6.18
N LYS A 41 27.87 0.13 5.17
CA LYS A 41 28.27 0.81 3.92
C LYS A 41 27.04 1.11 3.06
N GLU A 42 26.16 0.13 2.92
CA GLU A 42 25.00 0.23 2.06
C GLU A 42 23.76 -0.39 2.75
N LYS A 43 22.58 0.01 2.30
CA LYS A 43 21.29 -0.51 2.77
C LYS A 43 21.18 -2.05 2.68
N LYS A 44 21.77 -2.64 1.63
CA LYS A 44 21.75 -4.11 1.43
C LYS A 44 22.57 -4.90 2.45
N ASP A 45 23.49 -4.23 3.18
CA ASP A 45 24.31 -4.87 4.21
C ASP A 45 23.55 -5.07 5.53
N ALA A 46 22.39 -4.42 5.68
CA ALA A 46 21.54 -4.56 6.82
C ALA A 46 20.56 -5.72 6.65
N VAL A 47 20.34 -6.49 7.71
CA VAL A 47 19.25 -7.46 7.78
C VAL A 47 17.90 -6.74 7.90
N LEU A 48 16.83 -7.48 7.66
CA LEU A 48 15.48 -6.97 7.83
C LEU A 48 14.78 -7.72 8.96
N ILE A 49 13.89 -7.02 9.64
CA ILE A 49 13.06 -7.56 10.71
C ILE A 49 11.59 -7.34 10.39
N SER A 50 10.73 -8.21 10.89
CA SER A 50 9.28 -8.11 10.76
C SER A 50 8.61 -8.45 12.10
N PRO A 51 7.53 -7.75 12.49
CA PRO A 51 6.73 -8.10 13.64
C PRO A 51 5.96 -9.41 13.45
N SER A 52 5.90 -9.89 12.20
CA SER A 52 5.05 -11.02 11.82
C SER A 52 5.61 -12.34 12.31
N THR A 53 4.73 -13.13 12.91
CA THR A 53 4.91 -14.57 13.12
C THR A 53 4.15 -15.31 12.03
N TYR A 54 4.78 -16.31 11.45
CA TYR A 54 4.26 -17.08 10.33
C TYR A 54 3.88 -18.49 10.74
N ILE A 55 3.00 -19.12 9.97
CA ILE A 55 2.72 -20.56 10.08
C ILE A 55 4.02 -21.31 9.84
N GLU A 56 4.35 -22.26 10.72
CA GLU A 56 5.59 -23.05 10.65
C GLU A 56 5.75 -23.74 9.29
N GLY A 57 6.97 -23.77 8.77
CA GLY A 57 7.29 -24.39 7.49
C GLY A 57 6.79 -23.63 6.26
N THR A 58 6.24 -22.42 6.41
CA THR A 58 5.74 -21.62 5.29
C THR A 58 6.68 -20.47 4.91
N THR A 59 6.40 -19.84 3.78
CA THR A 59 7.17 -18.71 3.28
C THR A 59 6.55 -17.37 3.72
N ARG A 60 7.33 -16.29 3.59
CA ARG A 60 6.91 -14.91 3.82
C ARG A 60 5.85 -14.48 2.81
N ALA A 61 4.60 -14.65 3.20
CA ALA A 61 3.43 -14.20 2.44
C ALA A 61 2.32 -13.77 3.41
N ASN A 62 1.48 -12.80 3.04
CA ASN A 62 0.41 -12.28 3.89
C ASN A 62 -0.53 -13.37 4.42
N LYS A 63 -0.87 -14.35 3.58
CA LYS A 63 -1.74 -15.46 3.97
C LYS A 63 -1.15 -16.39 5.02
N ASN A 64 0.15 -16.33 5.24
CA ASN A 64 0.88 -17.16 6.19
C ASN A 64 1.16 -16.43 7.51
N VAL A 65 0.78 -15.16 7.63
CA VAL A 65 0.95 -14.36 8.85
C VAL A 65 -0.12 -14.75 9.86
N MET A 66 0.31 -15.20 11.02
CA MET A 66 -0.57 -15.56 12.14
C MET A 66 -0.91 -14.33 12.99
N TYR A 67 0.09 -13.53 13.33
CA TYR A 67 -0.05 -12.34 14.18
C TYR A 67 1.21 -11.46 14.11
N TRP A 68 1.07 -10.19 14.52
CA TRP A 68 2.19 -9.34 14.93
C TRP A 68 2.40 -9.47 16.44
N ASP A 69 3.64 -9.61 16.87
CA ASP A 69 3.98 -10.04 18.23
C ASP A 69 4.61 -8.94 19.08
N GLY A 70 3.74 -8.15 19.72
CA GLY A 70 4.16 -7.19 20.75
C GLY A 70 4.72 -5.86 20.23
N TRP A 71 4.79 -5.65 18.92
CA TRP A 71 5.22 -4.40 18.32
C TRP A 71 4.73 -4.21 16.90
N CYS A 72 4.75 -2.96 16.45
CA CYS A 72 4.50 -2.59 15.05
C CYS A 72 5.47 -1.49 14.62
N CYS A 73 5.55 -1.24 13.32
CA CYS A 73 6.44 -0.20 12.79
C CYS A 73 5.80 0.48 11.58
N VAL A 74 6.05 1.78 11.44
CA VAL A 74 5.67 2.57 10.27
C VAL A 74 6.88 3.25 9.65
N ASP A 75 6.93 3.29 8.31
CA ASP A 75 7.90 4.09 7.55
C ASP A 75 7.35 5.51 7.33
N VAL A 76 8.21 6.53 7.49
CA VAL A 76 7.89 7.93 7.21
C VAL A 76 8.93 8.44 6.21
N ASP A 77 8.53 8.64 4.95
CA ASP A 77 9.44 8.93 3.85
C ASP A 77 9.32 10.36 3.30
N ASP A 78 8.13 10.95 3.32
CA ASP A 78 7.83 12.19 2.60
C ASP A 78 7.37 13.35 3.51
N HIS A 79 7.45 13.18 4.83
CA HIS A 79 7.06 14.24 5.76
C HIS A 79 8.17 15.27 5.90
N LYS A 80 7.82 16.55 5.80
CA LYS A 80 8.72 17.66 6.10
C LYS A 80 8.54 18.09 7.55
N PHE A 81 9.62 18.03 8.30
CA PHE A 81 9.65 18.48 9.68
C PHE A 81 10.19 19.92 9.75
N GLU A 82 9.52 20.75 10.55
CA GLU A 82 9.89 22.15 10.79
C GLU A 82 10.55 22.24 12.16
N GLY A 83 11.86 22.39 12.22
CA GLY A 83 12.60 22.52 13.48
C GLY A 83 13.21 21.20 13.99
N ASP A 84 13.17 20.98 15.31
CA ASP A 84 13.74 19.80 15.93
C ASP A 84 12.81 18.59 15.78
N LEU A 85 13.29 17.57 15.05
CA LEU A 85 12.54 16.37 14.73
C LEU A 85 11.98 15.64 15.96
N LYS A 86 12.79 15.52 17.03
CA LYS A 86 12.38 14.84 18.24
C LYS A 86 11.25 15.59 18.94
N ASN A 87 11.39 16.90 19.07
CA ASN A 87 10.37 17.73 19.70
C ASN A 87 9.08 17.73 18.90
N GLU A 88 9.15 17.80 17.56
CA GLU A 88 7.97 17.77 16.71
C GLU A 88 7.23 16.44 16.82
N LEU A 89 7.92 15.29 16.71
CA LEU A 89 7.31 13.98 16.87
C LEU A 89 6.75 13.75 18.28
N THR A 90 7.44 14.23 19.31
CA THR A 90 6.96 14.16 20.69
C THR A 90 5.71 15.00 20.89
N ASN A 91 5.64 16.19 20.31
CA ASN A 91 4.45 17.03 20.39
C ASN A 91 3.24 16.43 19.65
N LEU A 92 3.47 15.74 18.53
CA LEU A 92 2.41 15.14 17.72
C LEU A 92 1.93 13.79 18.29
N TYR A 93 2.83 12.98 18.81
CA TYR A 93 2.57 11.55 19.12
C TYR A 93 3.10 11.14 20.50
N GLY A 94 3.46 12.08 21.35
CA GLY A 94 4.12 11.83 22.65
C GLY A 94 3.30 11.06 23.67
N ASP A 95 1.99 10.87 23.43
CA ASP A 95 1.17 9.98 24.28
C ASP A 95 1.59 8.52 24.14
N PHE A 96 2.24 8.15 23.03
CA PHE A 96 2.71 6.79 22.79
C PHE A 96 4.21 6.65 23.05
N HIS A 97 4.57 5.49 23.58
CA HIS A 97 5.97 5.05 23.57
C HIS A 97 6.37 4.69 22.15
N PHE A 98 7.50 5.23 21.65
CA PHE A 98 8.08 4.80 20.39
C PHE A 98 9.59 4.94 20.35
N VAL A 99 10.22 4.07 19.58
CA VAL A 99 11.61 4.22 19.16
C VAL A 99 11.61 4.77 17.72
N CYS A 100 12.24 5.92 17.53
CA CYS A 100 12.42 6.54 16.22
C CYS A 100 13.84 6.33 15.74
N TYR A 101 14.04 5.81 14.52
CA TYR A 101 15.37 5.72 13.93
C TYR A 101 15.38 6.07 12.44
N SER A 102 16.52 6.59 11.98
CA SER A 102 16.73 6.99 10.59
C SER A 102 16.88 5.80 9.65
N THR A 103 16.51 5.99 8.38
CA THR A 103 16.80 5.02 7.31
C THR A 103 18.10 5.37 6.57
N ALA A 104 18.62 4.44 5.77
CA ALA A 104 19.83 4.65 4.95
C ALA A 104 19.74 5.82 3.96
N SER A 105 18.54 6.27 3.61
CA SER A 105 18.30 7.38 2.68
C SER A 105 17.91 8.68 3.37
N SER A 106 18.00 8.75 4.70
CA SER A 106 17.71 9.93 5.49
C SER A 106 18.73 11.04 5.21
N LYS A 107 18.27 12.29 5.08
CA LYS A 107 19.10 13.46 4.84
C LYS A 107 18.76 14.59 5.80
N HIS A 108 19.72 15.45 6.09
CA HIS A 108 19.42 16.72 6.77
C HIS A 108 18.38 17.50 5.95
N GLY A 109 17.34 18.02 6.63
CA GLY A 109 16.26 18.77 6.01
C GLY A 109 15.14 17.92 5.37
N LEU A 110 15.38 16.63 5.10
CA LEU A 110 14.37 15.66 4.68
C LEU A 110 14.64 14.31 5.35
N PRO A 111 14.41 14.19 6.65
CA PRO A 111 14.66 12.96 7.38
C PRO A 111 13.67 11.86 6.96
N LYS A 112 14.21 10.69 6.65
CA LYS A 112 13.43 9.46 6.45
C LYS A 112 13.63 8.56 7.64
N LEU A 113 12.53 8.11 8.24
CA LEU A 113 12.59 7.47 9.55
C LEU A 113 11.58 6.34 9.69
N ARG A 114 11.75 5.58 10.76
CA ARG A 114 10.83 4.56 11.24
C ARG A 114 10.43 4.84 12.67
N LEU A 115 9.14 4.67 12.93
CA LEU A 115 8.59 4.69 14.27
C LEU A 115 8.21 3.26 14.65
N VAL A 116 8.84 2.73 15.68
CA VAL A 116 8.60 1.40 16.24
C VAL A 116 7.81 1.56 17.52
N TYR A 117 6.60 1.03 17.55
CA TYR A 117 5.67 1.14 18.68
C TYR A 117 5.51 -0.22 19.37
N PRO A 118 5.61 -0.30 20.69
CA PRO A 118 5.16 -1.44 21.46
C PRO A 118 3.63 -1.51 21.49
N THR A 119 3.10 -2.72 21.49
CA THR A 119 1.68 -2.98 21.71
C THR A 119 1.43 -3.72 23.00
N THR A 120 0.27 -3.53 23.64
CA THR A 120 -0.08 -4.19 24.89
C THR A 120 -0.40 -5.66 24.72
N GLU A 121 -0.74 -6.08 23.50
CA GLU A 121 -1.06 -7.47 23.15
C GLU A 121 -0.66 -7.77 21.69
N ARG A 122 -0.72 -9.06 21.33
CA ARG A 122 -0.57 -9.52 19.94
C ARG A 122 -1.72 -9.05 19.08
N ILE A 123 -1.43 -8.82 17.79
CA ILE A 123 -2.44 -8.43 16.81
C ILE A 123 -2.64 -9.60 15.87
N GLY A 124 -3.80 -10.24 15.91
CA GLY A 124 -4.14 -11.38 15.05
C GLY A 124 -4.09 -11.03 13.57
N GLY A 125 -3.74 -12.03 12.74
CA GLY A 125 -3.59 -11.82 11.29
C GLY A 125 -4.81 -11.17 10.62
N ASP A 126 -6.00 -11.51 11.08
CA ASP A 126 -7.26 -10.95 10.57
C ASP A 126 -7.45 -9.48 10.95
N ASP A 127 -6.90 -9.06 12.10
CA ASP A 127 -7.06 -7.71 12.66
C ASP A 127 -5.97 -6.73 12.19
N ILE A 128 -4.83 -7.22 11.67
CA ILE A 128 -3.68 -6.37 11.31
C ILE A 128 -4.08 -5.23 10.37
N ARG A 129 -4.97 -5.48 9.41
CA ARG A 129 -5.40 -4.44 8.46
C ARG A 129 -6.24 -3.36 9.13
N ALA A 130 -7.15 -3.75 10.02
CA ALA A 130 -7.97 -2.83 10.79
C ALA A 130 -7.10 -2.02 11.77
N PHE A 131 -6.17 -2.69 12.43
CA PHE A 131 -5.19 -2.05 13.30
C PHE A 131 -4.31 -1.05 12.54
N TRP A 132 -3.75 -1.44 11.37
CA TRP A 132 -2.94 -0.54 10.56
C TRP A 132 -3.72 0.67 10.10
N PHE A 133 -4.98 0.50 9.71
CA PHE A 133 -5.86 1.62 9.36
C PHE A 133 -6.05 2.56 10.54
N ALA A 134 -6.34 2.02 11.72
CA ALA A 134 -6.54 2.81 12.94
C ALA A 134 -5.26 3.54 13.35
N LEU A 135 -4.10 2.87 13.30
CA LEU A 135 -2.80 3.48 13.61
C LEU A 135 -2.46 4.60 12.64
N ASN A 136 -2.62 4.38 11.34
CA ASN A 136 -2.33 5.41 10.35
C ASN A 136 -3.28 6.61 10.45
N THR A 137 -4.54 6.38 10.85
CA THR A 137 -5.50 7.44 11.14
C THR A 137 -5.08 8.25 12.37
N GLN A 138 -4.67 7.57 13.44
CA GLN A 138 -4.14 8.21 14.65
C GLN A 138 -2.88 9.05 14.34
N LEU A 139 -2.05 8.60 13.41
CA LEU A 139 -0.85 9.29 12.95
C LEU A 139 -1.11 10.31 11.83
N ASN A 140 -2.35 10.77 11.64
CA ASN A 140 -2.74 11.73 10.61
C ASN A 140 -2.24 11.35 9.19
N SER A 141 -2.27 10.08 8.87
CA SER A 141 -1.79 9.52 7.58
C SER A 141 -0.29 9.74 7.32
N LEU A 142 0.53 9.84 8.37
CA LEU A 142 1.99 9.99 8.29
C LEU A 142 2.68 8.76 7.67
N ALA A 143 2.14 7.55 7.93
CA ALA A 143 2.74 6.31 7.47
C ALA A 143 2.64 6.15 5.94
N ASP A 144 3.72 5.65 5.34
CA ASP A 144 3.69 5.21 3.93
C ASP A 144 2.59 4.17 3.72
N LYS A 145 1.69 4.44 2.77
CA LYS A 145 0.54 3.57 2.44
C LYS A 145 0.96 2.15 2.01
N GLN A 146 2.20 1.95 1.58
CA GLN A 146 2.72 0.63 1.23
C GLN A 146 2.98 -0.24 2.46
N THR A 147 3.08 0.33 3.67
CA THR A 147 3.36 -0.40 4.92
C THR A 147 2.17 -1.17 5.49
N LYS A 148 1.00 -1.13 4.84
CA LYS A 148 -0.20 -1.92 5.18
C LYS A 148 -0.07 -3.44 4.93
N ASP A 149 1.06 -3.88 4.42
CA ASP A 149 1.34 -5.27 4.10
C ASP A 149 1.61 -6.08 5.37
N LEU A 150 0.87 -7.16 5.59
CA LEU A 150 0.95 -7.96 6.81
C LEU A 150 2.34 -8.55 7.03
N SER A 151 3.01 -8.91 5.94
CA SER A 151 4.34 -9.52 5.93
C SER A 151 5.46 -8.50 5.70
N ARG A 152 5.22 -7.23 6.06
CA ARG A 152 6.19 -6.15 5.87
C ARG A 152 7.48 -6.40 6.62
N MET A 153 8.58 -6.10 5.94
CA MET A 153 9.92 -6.13 6.50
C MET A 153 10.49 -4.72 6.60
N TYR A 154 11.26 -4.49 7.64
CA TYR A 154 11.92 -3.23 7.91
C TYR A 154 13.42 -3.47 8.06
N TYR A 155 14.26 -2.69 7.37
CA TYR A 155 15.69 -2.72 7.64
C TYR A 155 15.97 -2.26 9.06
N ILE A 156 16.87 -2.97 9.77
CA ILE A 156 17.32 -2.54 11.09
C ILE A 156 18.00 -1.18 11.03
N PRO A 157 18.07 -0.43 12.15
CA PRO A 157 18.89 0.76 12.24
C PRO A 157 20.37 0.43 12.03
N GLY A 158 21.14 1.44 11.64
CA GLY A 158 22.59 1.35 11.48
C GLY A 158 23.20 2.71 11.21
N SER A 159 24.49 2.84 11.38
CA SER A 159 25.24 4.05 11.04
C SER A 159 25.64 3.99 9.56
N TYR A 160 24.85 4.58 8.68
CA TYR A 160 25.10 4.62 7.25
C TYR A 160 26.00 5.80 6.87
N ALA A 161 27.07 5.54 6.11
CA ALA A 161 27.97 6.58 5.65
C ALA A 161 27.24 7.61 4.76
N GLY A 162 27.33 8.88 5.12
CA GLY A 162 26.70 9.99 4.37
C GLY A 162 25.21 10.18 4.60
N ALA A 163 24.56 9.36 5.42
CA ALA A 163 23.17 9.56 5.83
C ALA A 163 23.07 10.43 7.09
N PHE A 164 21.92 11.06 7.30
CA PHE A 164 21.58 11.68 8.55
C PHE A 164 21.11 10.61 9.53
N ASN A 165 22.06 10.06 10.33
CA ASN A 165 21.81 8.97 11.26
C ASN A 165 21.34 9.49 12.61
N PHE A 166 20.27 8.95 13.13
CA PHE A 166 19.76 9.22 14.47
C PHE A 166 18.93 8.05 15.00
N ILE A 167 18.85 7.97 16.30
CA ILE A 167 17.92 7.13 17.04
C ILE A 167 17.53 7.87 18.32
N PHE A 168 16.28 7.84 18.70
CA PHE A 168 15.80 8.34 20.00
C PHE A 168 14.50 7.64 20.38
N THR A 169 14.21 7.69 21.68
CA THR A 169 12.96 7.17 22.26
C THR A 169 12.12 8.32 22.78
N ASN A 170 10.81 8.19 22.57
CA ASN A 170 9.78 8.90 23.32
C ASN A 170 9.13 7.93 24.30
N THR A 171 9.16 8.26 25.59
CA THR A 171 8.52 7.45 26.63
C THR A 171 7.05 7.84 26.74
N GLY A 172 6.15 6.87 26.61
CA GLY A 172 4.71 7.07 26.67
C GLY A 172 3.97 5.74 26.89
N ASN A 173 2.70 5.70 26.56
CA ASN A 173 1.88 4.50 26.71
C ASN A 173 2.13 3.51 25.57
N TYR A 174 2.03 2.24 25.86
CA TYR A 174 1.99 1.19 24.85
C TYR A 174 0.65 1.25 24.12
N ILE A 175 0.63 0.99 22.82
CA ILE A 175 -0.59 1.00 22.04
C ILE A 175 -1.45 -0.20 22.43
N ASP A 176 -2.69 0.06 22.84
CA ASP A 176 -3.72 -0.98 22.95
C ASP A 176 -4.38 -1.15 21.58
N PRO A 177 -4.18 -2.29 20.89
CA PRO A 177 -4.71 -2.50 19.56
C PRO A 177 -6.24 -2.46 19.51
N LYS A 178 -6.92 -3.01 20.53
CA LYS A 178 -8.38 -3.08 20.56
C LYS A 178 -9.00 -1.70 20.77
N GLU A 179 -8.47 -0.95 21.71
CA GLU A 179 -8.97 0.42 21.96
C GLU A 179 -8.68 1.33 20.75
N LEU A 180 -7.52 1.16 20.10
CA LEU A 180 -7.19 1.94 18.90
C LEU A 180 -8.13 1.63 17.73
N MET A 181 -8.41 0.35 17.46
CA MET A 181 -9.34 -0.06 16.42
C MET A 181 -10.78 0.37 16.72
N LYS A 182 -11.18 0.37 18.00
CA LYS A 182 -12.48 0.88 18.43
C LYS A 182 -12.61 2.39 18.23
N LYS A 183 -11.54 3.13 18.51
CA LYS A 183 -11.48 4.58 18.30
C LYS A 183 -11.55 4.96 16.82
N TYR A 184 -10.91 4.18 15.96
CA TYR A 184 -10.85 4.40 14.52
C TYR A 184 -11.26 3.12 13.77
N PRO A 185 -12.55 2.80 13.74
CA PRO A 185 -13.03 1.59 13.06
C PRO A 185 -12.72 1.69 11.57
N MET A 186 -12.14 0.62 11.03
CA MET A 186 -11.95 0.52 9.58
C MET A 186 -13.34 0.45 8.94
N PRO A 187 -13.63 1.30 7.94
CA PRO A 187 -14.89 1.22 7.23
C PRO A 187 -15.10 -0.22 6.73
N GLU A 188 -16.28 -0.77 6.98
CA GLU A 188 -16.64 -2.03 6.36
C GLU A 188 -16.42 -1.87 4.87
N LYS A 189 -15.74 -2.84 4.26
CA LYS A 189 -15.75 -2.95 2.81
C LYS A 189 -17.20 -3.21 2.43
N THR A 190 -17.97 -2.15 2.24
CA THR A 190 -19.12 -2.28 1.38
C THR A 190 -18.57 -2.94 0.12
N ASN A 191 -19.15 -4.05 -0.30
CA ASN A 191 -18.89 -4.64 -1.60
C ASN A 191 -19.38 -3.65 -2.65
N LEU A 192 -18.69 -2.52 -2.77
CA LEU A 192 -18.90 -1.53 -3.79
C LEU A 192 -18.38 -2.17 -5.07
N ASN A 193 -19.25 -2.96 -5.70
CA ASN A 193 -18.93 -3.73 -6.89
C ASN A 193 -18.75 -2.86 -8.13
N SER A 194 -19.14 -1.57 -8.04
CA SER A 194 -18.99 -0.64 -9.15
C SER A 194 -18.36 0.69 -8.70
N PHE A 195 -17.78 1.41 -9.67
CA PHE A 195 -17.33 2.80 -9.48
C PHE A 195 -18.46 3.69 -8.93
N MET A 196 -19.68 3.51 -9.42
CA MET A 196 -20.86 4.26 -8.98
C MET A 196 -21.09 4.15 -7.48
N ASP A 197 -20.93 2.96 -6.90
CA ASP A 197 -21.15 2.72 -5.46
C ASP A 197 -20.12 3.42 -4.55
N ARG A 198 -19.00 3.91 -5.13
CA ARG A 198 -17.93 4.64 -4.43
C ARG A 198 -18.13 6.15 -4.41
N LEU A 199 -19.10 6.64 -5.18
CA LEU A 199 -19.40 8.07 -5.29
C LEU A 199 -20.42 8.49 -4.23
N PRO A 200 -20.38 9.74 -3.75
CA PRO A 200 -21.48 10.32 -2.98
C PRO A 200 -22.80 10.20 -3.73
N GLU A 201 -23.90 9.95 -3.01
CA GLU A 201 -25.25 9.76 -3.61
C GLU A 201 -25.64 10.89 -4.58
N GLU A 202 -25.26 12.11 -4.26
CA GLU A 202 -25.50 13.30 -5.10
C GLU A 202 -24.81 13.17 -6.46
N MET A 203 -23.56 12.71 -6.47
CA MET A 203 -22.81 12.47 -7.71
C MET A 203 -23.37 11.27 -8.48
N GLN A 204 -23.82 10.22 -7.78
CA GLN A 204 -24.48 9.07 -8.42
C GLN A 204 -25.74 9.54 -9.15
N LYS A 205 -26.59 10.37 -8.52
CA LYS A 205 -27.79 10.94 -9.12
C LYS A 205 -27.45 11.80 -10.36
N GLN A 206 -26.46 12.69 -10.23
CA GLN A 206 -26.03 13.54 -11.35
C GLN A 206 -25.52 12.71 -12.54
N ILE A 207 -24.76 11.64 -12.30
CA ILE A 207 -24.29 10.73 -13.35
C ILE A 207 -25.46 9.97 -13.97
N ILE A 208 -26.43 9.52 -13.18
CA ILE A 208 -27.62 8.84 -13.67
C ILE A 208 -28.49 9.78 -14.51
N GLU A 209 -28.69 11.01 -14.07
CA GLU A 209 -29.44 12.04 -14.85
C GLU A 209 -28.69 12.41 -16.12
N TYR A 210 -27.37 12.58 -16.03
CA TYR A 210 -26.55 12.80 -17.20
C TYR A 210 -26.63 11.66 -18.22
N ARG A 211 -26.60 10.39 -17.74
CA ARG A 211 -26.78 9.19 -18.58
C ARG A 211 -28.16 9.18 -19.26
N LYS A 212 -29.21 9.55 -18.52
CA LYS A 212 -30.57 9.63 -19.06
C LYS A 212 -30.72 10.74 -20.10
N GLY A 213 -30.03 11.87 -19.93
CA GLY A 213 -30.02 13.01 -20.88
C GLY A 213 -29.15 12.78 -22.11
N GLN A 214 -28.29 11.75 -22.12
CA GLN A 214 -27.38 11.43 -23.24
C GLN A 214 -27.90 10.30 -24.14
N LEU A 215 -29.10 9.78 -23.88
CA LEU A 215 -29.70 8.70 -24.67
C LEU A 215 -29.95 9.03 -26.14
N ASP A 216 -29.76 10.29 -26.57
CA ASP A 216 -29.87 10.72 -27.96
C ASP A 216 -28.57 10.67 -28.76
N GLN A 217 -27.46 10.21 -28.22
CA GLN A 217 -26.25 9.96 -28.99
C GLN A 217 -26.07 8.44 -29.16
N ASP A 218 -26.49 7.96 -30.32
CA ASP A 218 -26.34 6.58 -30.81
C ASP A 218 -24.87 6.19 -31.03
N PHE A 219 -24.09 6.08 -29.96
CA PHE A 219 -22.83 5.37 -30.04
C PHE A 219 -23.14 3.88 -29.80
N SER A 220 -23.34 3.15 -30.88
CA SER A 220 -23.46 1.70 -30.84
C SER A 220 -22.22 1.08 -31.48
N TRP A 221 -21.69 0.04 -30.90
CA TRP A 221 -20.62 -0.77 -31.46
C TRP A 221 -20.87 -2.25 -31.17
N ASN A 222 -20.45 -3.11 -32.10
CA ASN A 222 -20.63 -4.55 -31.96
C ASN A 222 -19.38 -5.22 -31.39
N ASN A 223 -18.22 -4.64 -31.64
CA ASN A 223 -16.91 -5.18 -31.23
C ASN A 223 -15.91 -4.04 -31.01
N TYR A 224 -14.70 -4.38 -30.50
CA TYR A 224 -13.67 -3.37 -30.21
C TYR A 224 -13.18 -2.60 -31.44
N ARG A 225 -13.25 -3.20 -32.66
CA ARG A 225 -12.78 -2.54 -33.88
C ARG A 225 -13.71 -1.40 -34.32
N ASP A 226 -15.00 -1.56 -34.04
CA ASP A 226 -16.05 -0.60 -34.36
C ASP A 226 -16.18 0.48 -33.28
N CYS A 227 -15.65 0.23 -32.09
CA CYS A 227 -15.78 1.15 -30.97
C CYS A 227 -15.09 2.49 -31.27
N PRO A 228 -15.83 3.63 -31.26
CA PRO A 228 -15.27 4.94 -31.59
C PRO A 228 -14.22 5.42 -30.56
N PHE A 229 -14.17 4.79 -29.39
CA PHE A 229 -13.24 5.12 -28.31
C PHE A 229 -11.98 4.25 -28.32
N TRP A 230 -11.91 3.24 -29.20
CA TRP A 230 -10.82 2.29 -29.26
C TRP A 230 -9.49 2.91 -29.69
N PRO A 231 -8.39 2.77 -28.88
CA PRO A 231 -7.10 3.40 -29.17
C PRO A 231 -6.25 2.53 -30.10
N LYS A 232 -6.46 2.64 -31.42
CA LYS A 232 -5.79 1.81 -32.43
C LYS A 232 -4.26 1.78 -32.32
N ASN A 233 -3.63 2.91 -31.97
CA ASN A 233 -2.17 2.98 -31.84
C ASN A 233 -1.67 2.12 -30.67
N LEU A 234 -2.29 2.23 -29.49
CA LEU A 234 -1.92 1.42 -28.33
C LEU A 234 -2.20 -0.08 -28.54
N ALA A 235 -3.26 -0.42 -29.29
CA ALA A 235 -3.54 -1.79 -29.68
C ALA A 235 -2.45 -2.37 -30.58
N ASN A 236 -1.97 -1.58 -31.54
CA ASN A 236 -0.84 -1.98 -32.40
C ASN A 236 0.45 -2.16 -31.60
N GLU A 237 0.73 -1.26 -30.65
CA GLU A 237 1.87 -1.39 -29.74
C GLU A 237 1.75 -2.65 -28.85
N TYR A 238 0.54 -2.98 -28.39
CA TYR A 238 0.27 -4.20 -27.63
C TYR A 238 0.62 -5.45 -28.44
N ASN A 239 0.20 -5.50 -29.69
CA ASN A 239 0.47 -6.60 -30.60
C ASN A 239 1.96 -6.76 -30.95
N ALA A 240 2.73 -5.69 -30.87
CA ALA A 240 4.18 -5.69 -31.13
C ALA A 240 5.01 -6.14 -29.92
N ILE A 241 4.41 -6.36 -28.74
CA ILE A 241 5.14 -6.80 -27.55
C ILE A 241 5.61 -8.24 -27.72
N SER A 242 6.91 -8.48 -27.58
CA SER A 242 7.52 -9.81 -27.71
C SER A 242 7.96 -10.45 -26.39
N ASN A 243 8.22 -9.62 -25.33
CA ASN A 243 8.86 -10.12 -24.10
C ASN A 243 8.01 -9.95 -22.84
N THR A 244 7.79 -8.71 -22.41
CA THR A 244 7.04 -8.36 -21.18
C THR A 244 6.34 -7.01 -21.36
N GLY A 245 5.30 -6.75 -20.55
CA GLY A 245 4.65 -5.44 -20.56
C GLY A 245 3.18 -5.43 -21.01
N TRP A 246 2.63 -6.60 -21.40
CA TRP A 246 1.22 -6.71 -21.82
C TRP A 246 0.26 -6.11 -20.78
N TYR A 247 0.49 -6.35 -19.49
CA TYR A 247 -0.38 -5.86 -18.42
C TYR A 247 -0.41 -4.33 -18.35
N HIS A 248 0.77 -3.72 -18.40
CA HIS A 248 0.87 -2.27 -18.41
C HIS A 248 0.21 -1.66 -19.67
N LYS A 249 0.43 -2.27 -20.82
CA LYS A 249 -0.13 -1.79 -22.10
C LYS A 249 -1.65 -1.98 -22.14
N MET A 250 -2.19 -3.09 -21.64
CA MET A 250 -3.64 -3.29 -21.55
C MET A 250 -4.28 -2.24 -20.64
N TYR A 251 -3.67 -1.93 -19.50
CA TYR A 251 -4.15 -0.86 -18.64
C TYR A 251 -4.11 0.51 -19.33
N GLN A 252 -3.08 0.82 -20.13
CA GLN A 252 -3.03 2.04 -20.95
C GLN A 252 -4.16 2.08 -21.97
N ILE A 253 -4.50 0.96 -22.60
CA ILE A 253 -5.65 0.82 -23.50
C ILE A 253 -6.94 1.16 -22.77
N MET A 254 -7.18 0.59 -21.58
CA MET A 254 -8.37 0.89 -20.77
C MET A 254 -8.47 2.37 -20.40
N VAL A 255 -7.38 2.99 -19.96
CA VAL A 255 -7.33 4.43 -19.65
C VAL A 255 -7.63 5.27 -20.90
N ALA A 256 -7.09 4.89 -22.06
CA ALA A 256 -7.34 5.61 -23.30
C ALA A 256 -8.80 5.47 -23.78
N ILE A 257 -9.42 4.29 -23.64
CA ILE A 257 -10.85 4.09 -23.93
C ILE A 257 -11.68 5.02 -23.03
N ALA A 258 -11.42 4.99 -21.72
CA ALA A 258 -12.13 5.84 -20.76
C ALA A 258 -11.95 7.33 -21.08
N GLY A 259 -10.71 7.78 -21.35
CA GLY A 259 -10.42 9.17 -21.72
C GLY A 259 -11.09 9.63 -23.02
N ASN A 260 -11.07 8.79 -24.06
CA ASN A 260 -11.72 9.06 -25.33
C ASN A 260 -13.25 9.16 -25.18
N ALA A 261 -13.84 8.28 -24.38
CA ALA A 261 -15.29 8.28 -24.12
C ALA A 261 -15.71 9.53 -23.35
N VAL A 262 -15.00 9.86 -22.26
CA VAL A 262 -15.28 11.05 -21.43
C VAL A 262 -15.09 12.33 -22.24
N GLY A 263 -14.03 12.43 -23.05
CA GLY A 263 -13.79 13.56 -23.95
C GLY A 263 -14.91 13.78 -24.98
N ARG A 264 -15.66 12.72 -25.33
CA ARG A 264 -16.86 12.78 -26.18
C ARG A 264 -18.17 12.81 -25.41
N LYS A 265 -18.10 13.03 -24.10
CA LYS A 265 -19.25 13.08 -23.19
C LYS A 265 -20.04 11.77 -23.13
N TYR A 266 -19.39 10.64 -23.41
CA TYR A 266 -20.01 9.32 -23.29
C TYR A 266 -19.67 8.68 -21.93
N PRO A 267 -20.67 8.30 -21.13
CA PRO A 267 -20.47 7.71 -19.79
C PRO A 267 -20.13 6.21 -19.89
N ILE A 268 -18.95 5.89 -20.39
CA ILE A 268 -18.52 4.50 -20.55
C ILE A 268 -18.46 3.79 -19.20
N THR A 269 -18.86 2.53 -19.18
CA THR A 269 -18.87 1.68 -17.98
C THR A 269 -17.65 0.74 -17.93
N ALA A 270 -17.32 0.26 -16.75
CA ALA A 270 -16.27 -0.74 -16.59
C ALA A 270 -16.58 -2.06 -17.33
N ASP A 271 -17.86 -2.44 -17.39
CA ASP A 271 -18.31 -3.62 -18.12
C ASP A 271 -18.08 -3.48 -19.64
N GLU A 272 -18.37 -2.31 -20.21
CA GLU A 272 -18.09 -2.02 -21.62
C GLU A 272 -16.60 -2.09 -21.92
N ILE A 273 -15.75 -1.43 -21.11
CA ILE A 273 -14.29 -1.51 -21.27
C ILE A 273 -13.80 -2.93 -21.13
N THR A 274 -14.29 -3.66 -20.13
CA THR A 274 -13.95 -5.06 -19.89
C THR A 274 -14.30 -5.94 -21.07
N LYS A 275 -15.51 -5.77 -21.64
CA LYS A 275 -15.95 -6.52 -22.82
C LYS A 275 -15.05 -6.28 -24.02
N LEU A 276 -14.76 -5.01 -24.34
CA LEU A 276 -13.88 -4.64 -25.44
C LEU A 276 -12.46 -5.21 -25.27
N CYS A 277 -11.88 -5.07 -24.08
CA CYS A 277 -10.54 -5.56 -23.78
C CYS A 277 -10.49 -7.08 -23.74
N ARG A 278 -11.55 -7.76 -23.28
CA ARG A 278 -11.63 -9.22 -23.28
C ARG A 278 -11.69 -9.78 -24.69
N GLU A 279 -12.48 -9.17 -25.56
CA GLU A 279 -12.57 -9.55 -26.96
C GLU A 279 -11.21 -9.38 -27.67
N PHE A 280 -10.55 -8.25 -27.47
CA PHE A 280 -9.22 -7.97 -28.01
C PHE A 280 -8.18 -8.96 -27.50
N ASP A 281 -8.16 -9.26 -26.18
CA ASP A 281 -7.23 -10.22 -25.57
C ASP A 281 -7.41 -11.62 -26.16
N THR A 282 -8.65 -12.05 -26.36
CA THR A 282 -8.96 -13.38 -26.90
C THR A 282 -8.41 -13.56 -28.32
N GLU A 283 -8.41 -12.51 -29.11
CA GLU A 283 -7.88 -12.52 -30.47
C GLU A 283 -6.35 -12.39 -30.56
N THR A 284 -5.72 -11.85 -29.51
CA THR A 284 -4.28 -11.48 -29.56
C THR A 284 -3.36 -12.36 -28.75
N GLY A 285 -3.86 -13.34 -28.00
CA GLY A 285 -3.04 -14.25 -27.21
C GLY A 285 -3.68 -14.75 -25.92
N ASN A 286 -4.83 -14.20 -25.54
CA ASN A 286 -5.62 -14.62 -24.38
C ASN A 286 -4.83 -14.64 -23.06
N TRP A 287 -3.96 -13.63 -22.88
CA TRP A 287 -3.08 -13.49 -21.72
C TRP A 287 -3.83 -13.24 -20.41
N TYR A 288 -5.05 -12.68 -20.53
CA TYR A 288 -5.90 -12.30 -19.40
C TYR A 288 -7.02 -13.29 -19.10
N LYS A 289 -7.01 -14.48 -19.69
CA LYS A 289 -8.05 -15.51 -19.54
C LYS A 289 -8.52 -15.68 -18.09
N ASN A 290 -7.60 -15.66 -17.12
CA ASN A 290 -7.85 -15.90 -15.71
C ASN A 290 -7.70 -14.64 -14.84
N ARG A 291 -7.67 -13.43 -15.43
CA ARG A 291 -7.50 -12.19 -14.68
C ARG A 291 -8.78 -11.34 -14.67
N PRO A 292 -9.10 -10.68 -13.54
CA PRO A 292 -10.25 -9.78 -13.42
C PRO A 292 -9.95 -8.45 -14.12
N LEU A 293 -10.34 -8.32 -15.41
CA LEU A 293 -10.22 -7.06 -16.16
C LEU A 293 -11.19 -5.98 -15.65
N ASP A 294 -12.30 -6.36 -15.05
CA ASP A 294 -13.31 -5.49 -14.45
C ASP A 294 -12.70 -4.51 -13.42
N LYS A 295 -11.89 -5.02 -12.52
CA LYS A 295 -11.23 -4.17 -11.50
C LYS A 295 -10.21 -3.21 -12.09
N GLU A 296 -9.56 -3.58 -13.18
CA GLU A 296 -8.61 -2.72 -13.87
C GLU A 296 -9.35 -1.65 -14.70
N ALA A 297 -10.48 -2.01 -15.30
CA ALA A 297 -11.35 -1.06 -15.99
C ALA A 297 -11.96 -0.02 -15.04
N ASP A 298 -12.42 -0.43 -13.85
CA ASP A 298 -12.86 0.49 -12.79
C ASP A 298 -11.77 1.51 -12.42
N ARG A 299 -10.54 1.02 -12.21
CA ARG A 299 -9.39 1.89 -11.90
C ARG A 299 -9.05 2.85 -13.05
N ALA A 300 -9.17 2.40 -14.28
CA ALA A 300 -8.90 3.24 -15.45
C ALA A 300 -9.90 4.38 -15.56
N ILE A 301 -11.20 4.10 -15.34
CA ILE A 301 -12.25 5.13 -15.28
C ILE A 301 -11.97 6.11 -14.13
N GLU A 302 -11.69 5.58 -12.93
CA GLU A 302 -11.37 6.40 -11.75
C GLU A 302 -10.16 7.31 -12.01
N TYR A 303 -9.12 6.78 -12.64
CA TYR A 303 -7.93 7.56 -13.02
C TYR A 303 -8.28 8.73 -13.95
N VAL A 304 -9.09 8.49 -14.98
CA VAL A 304 -9.51 9.54 -15.93
C VAL A 304 -10.29 10.63 -15.21
N TYR A 305 -11.30 10.27 -14.39
CA TYR A 305 -12.10 11.26 -13.66
C TYR A 305 -11.34 12.06 -12.59
N ARG A 306 -10.21 11.54 -12.11
CA ARG A 306 -9.35 12.26 -11.17
C ARG A 306 -8.39 13.25 -11.84
N ASN A 307 -8.15 13.09 -13.15
CA ASN A 307 -7.13 13.86 -13.87
C ASN A 307 -7.73 14.78 -14.95
N ILE A 308 -9.06 14.88 -15.03
CA ILE A 308 -9.80 15.86 -15.80
C ILE A 308 -10.23 16.98 -14.85
#